data_36adf8621acd7169d86be9ae21b95e5c
#
_entry.id   36adf8621acd7169d86be9ae21b95e5c
#
_cell.length_a   1.000
_cell.length_b   1.000
_cell.length_c   1.000
_cell.angle_alpha   90.00
_cell.angle_beta   90.00
_cell.angle_gamma   90.00
#
_symmetry.space_group_name_H-M   'P 1'
#
loop_
_entity.id
_entity.type
_entity.pdbx_description
1 polymer ?
#
loop_
_entity_poly.entity_id
_entity_poly.type
_entity_poly.pdbx_seq_one_letter_code
_entity_poly.pdbx_strand_id
1 'polypeptide(L)'
;TEMNYKMLFQNIIKGIYLSVFLIIILICVFFPKIEYANKSLCANFLSPWVLMFLGTIFFAVVYTVANCFNFKNSKKTMIVVSILFFFLNLFCVYNYYFYTGWDSSELINFSNSYIHHQNANDYQWYFSRYPNNLFLAEIFSIIRFVAHNIGFHDYEYFAILTVQCFLNAVTGYLLFHIIKYLFDDTKISLFGYVVYVLLAGISPWISIPYSDSMALIFPTLILYLYIHNKKKNSMLVWFFIGLCSTVGYK
;
A
#
# COMPACT_ATOMS: atom_id res chain seq x y z
N THR A 1 -36.78 -4.95 18.31
CA THR A 1 -35.82 -4.56 19.36
C THR A 1 -34.39 -4.96 19.01
N GLU A 2 -34.10 -6.17 18.50
CA GLU A 2 -32.75 -6.63 18.13
C GLU A 2 -32.11 -5.80 17.01
N MET A 3 -32.88 -5.35 16.03
CA MET A 3 -32.39 -4.54 14.93
C MET A 3 -31.88 -3.16 15.41
N ASN A 4 -32.46 -2.64 16.49
CA ASN A 4 -32.08 -1.35 17.06
C ASN A 4 -30.73 -1.41 17.80
N TYR A 5 -30.45 -2.48 18.55
CA TYR A 5 -29.16 -2.66 19.23
C TYR A 5 -27.99 -2.86 18.27
N LYS A 6 -28.18 -3.60 17.19
CA LYS A 6 -27.15 -3.82 16.17
C LYS A 6 -26.77 -2.51 15.47
N MET A 7 -27.75 -1.70 15.14
CA MET A 7 -27.54 -0.39 14.50
C MET A 7 -26.88 0.60 15.47
N LEU A 8 -27.29 0.61 16.73
CA LEU A 8 -26.67 1.40 17.79
C LEU A 8 -25.19 1.02 17.98
N PHE A 9 -24.89 -0.27 18.09
CA PHE A 9 -23.53 -0.78 18.23
C PHE A 9 -22.63 -0.42 17.02
N GLN A 10 -23.15 -0.54 15.80
CA GLN A 10 -22.44 -0.12 14.59
C GLN A 10 -22.15 1.39 14.59
N ASN A 11 -23.07 2.22 15.02
CA ASN A 11 -22.88 3.66 15.10
C ASN A 11 -21.85 4.05 16.18
N ILE A 12 -21.85 3.35 17.32
CA ILE A 12 -20.83 3.54 18.36
C ILE A 12 -19.43 3.18 17.82
N ILE A 13 -19.27 2.03 17.16
CA ILE A 13 -17.98 1.63 16.56
C ILE A 13 -17.53 2.65 15.53
N LYS A 14 -18.42 3.12 14.64
CA LYS A 14 -18.11 4.17 13.66
C LYS A 14 -17.66 5.46 14.34
N GLY A 15 -18.37 5.86 15.40
CA GLY A 15 -18.03 7.05 16.19
C GLY A 15 -16.65 6.95 16.83
N ILE A 16 -16.33 5.82 17.46
CA ILE A 16 -15.01 5.56 18.04
C ILE A 16 -13.93 5.61 16.96
N TYR A 17 -14.14 4.92 15.84
CA TYR A 17 -13.18 4.88 14.73
C TYR A 17 -12.89 6.28 14.18
N LEU A 18 -13.94 7.07 13.91
CA LEU A 18 -13.80 8.44 13.41
C LEU A 18 -13.10 9.34 14.43
N SER A 19 -13.39 9.19 15.72
CA SER A 19 -12.76 9.97 16.79
C SER A 19 -11.26 9.66 16.89
N VAL A 20 -10.87 8.38 16.88
CA VAL A 20 -9.48 7.95 16.92
C VAL A 20 -8.74 8.50 15.68
N PHE A 21 -9.34 8.36 14.50
CA PHE A 21 -8.74 8.86 13.25
C PHE A 21 -8.55 10.39 13.27
N LEU A 22 -9.54 11.13 13.77
CA LEU A 22 -9.46 12.58 13.94
C LEU A 22 -8.35 12.98 14.93
N ILE A 23 -8.23 12.27 16.05
CA ILE A 23 -7.17 12.50 17.05
C ILE A 23 -5.79 12.28 16.40
N ILE A 24 -5.61 11.21 15.64
CA ILE A 24 -4.34 10.94 14.93
C ILE A 24 -4.00 12.07 13.97
N ILE A 25 -4.97 12.54 13.16
CA ILE A 25 -4.77 13.68 12.25
C ILE A 25 -4.35 14.93 13.02
N LEU A 26 -5.06 15.26 14.11
CA LEU A 26 -4.74 16.42 14.94
C LEU A 26 -3.33 16.32 15.54
N ILE A 27 -2.94 15.15 16.04
CA ILE A 27 -1.58 14.92 16.55
C ILE A 27 -0.55 15.16 15.43
N CYS A 28 -0.74 14.57 14.25
CA CYS A 28 0.18 14.73 13.13
C CYS A 28 0.31 16.19 12.65
N VAL A 29 -0.78 16.97 12.72
CA VAL A 29 -0.80 18.35 12.27
C VAL A 29 -0.20 19.30 13.32
N PHE A 30 -0.53 19.12 14.60
CA PHE A 30 -0.13 20.04 15.67
C PHE A 30 1.20 19.69 16.33
N PHE A 31 1.64 18.42 16.23
CA PHE A 31 2.90 17.93 16.79
C PHE A 31 3.83 17.36 15.71
N PRO A 32 4.24 18.17 14.73
CA PRO A 32 5.02 17.70 13.57
C PRO A 32 6.50 17.45 13.87
N LYS A 33 6.94 17.60 15.11
CA LYS A 33 8.34 17.39 15.49
C LYS A 33 8.60 15.92 15.76
N ILE A 34 9.59 15.39 15.05
CA ILE A 34 10.14 14.06 15.29
C ILE A 34 11.55 14.24 15.82
N GLU A 35 11.80 13.78 17.05
CA GLU A 35 13.15 13.75 17.63
C GLU A 35 13.75 12.38 17.33
N TYR A 36 14.84 12.39 16.57
CA TYR A 36 15.62 11.20 16.29
C TYR A 36 17.11 11.46 16.50
N ALA A 37 17.76 10.66 17.33
CA ALA A 37 19.20 10.71 17.59
C ALA A 37 19.73 12.13 17.86
N ASN A 38 19.12 12.85 18.78
CA ASN A 38 19.46 14.24 19.18
C ASN A 38 19.27 15.30 18.09
N LYS A 39 18.55 14.98 17.01
CA LYS A 39 18.15 15.93 15.98
C LYS A 39 16.63 16.05 15.96
N SER A 40 16.13 17.28 16.08
CA SER A 40 14.71 17.55 15.85
C SER A 40 14.47 17.75 14.36
N LEU A 41 13.67 16.87 13.76
CA LEU A 41 13.16 17.04 12.40
C LEU A 41 11.77 17.67 12.49
N CYS A 42 11.61 18.83 11.88
CA CYS A 42 10.30 19.43 11.71
C CYS A 42 9.70 18.90 10.39
N ALA A 43 8.67 18.08 10.47
CA ALA A 43 8.01 17.53 9.29
C ALA A 43 7.19 18.58 8.53
N ASN A 44 6.82 19.69 9.18
CA ASN A 44 5.96 20.72 8.61
C ASN A 44 6.59 22.11 8.76
N PHE A 45 6.78 22.78 7.64
CA PHE A 45 7.23 24.19 7.60
C PHE A 45 6.08 25.19 7.69
N LEU A 46 4.83 24.73 7.56
CA LEU A 46 3.63 25.55 7.59
C LEU A 46 2.95 25.47 8.96
N SER A 47 2.24 26.53 9.33
CA SER A 47 1.45 26.50 10.56
C SER A 47 0.35 25.42 10.49
N PRO A 48 -0.03 24.77 11.61
CA PRO A 48 -1.06 23.76 11.65
C PRO A 48 -2.39 24.19 11.00
N TRP A 49 -2.78 25.45 11.22
CA TRP A 49 -4.01 26.02 10.66
C TRP A 49 -3.98 26.14 9.14
N VAL A 50 -2.82 26.52 8.58
CA VAL A 50 -2.61 26.58 7.13
C VAL A 50 -2.65 25.20 6.54
N LEU A 51 -2.05 24.20 7.19
CA LEU A 51 -2.10 22.81 6.73
C LEU A 51 -3.53 22.25 6.74
N MET A 52 -4.30 22.50 7.80
CA MET A 52 -5.72 22.10 7.86
C MET A 52 -6.53 22.76 6.76
N PHE A 53 -6.33 24.06 6.52
CA PHE A 53 -7.03 24.79 5.47
C PHE A 53 -6.69 24.25 4.07
N LEU A 54 -5.40 24.09 3.77
CA LEU A 54 -4.93 23.53 2.50
C LEU A 54 -5.41 22.08 2.31
N GLY A 55 -5.35 21.26 3.36
CA GLY A 55 -5.86 19.89 3.35
C GLY A 55 -7.37 19.84 3.04
N THR A 56 -8.15 20.72 3.66
CA THR A 56 -9.59 20.82 3.40
C THR A 56 -9.87 21.19 1.95
N ILE A 57 -9.15 22.19 1.42
CA ILE A 57 -9.25 22.59 0.01
C ILE A 57 -8.89 21.44 -0.91
N PHE A 58 -7.76 20.75 -0.62
CA PHE A 58 -7.30 19.61 -1.40
C PHE A 58 -8.39 18.53 -1.50
N PHE A 59 -8.94 18.09 -0.36
CA PHE A 59 -9.99 17.06 -0.37
C PHE A 59 -11.28 17.53 -1.04
N ALA A 60 -11.67 18.82 -0.88
CA ALA A 60 -12.83 19.39 -1.56
C ALA A 60 -12.64 19.38 -3.09
N VAL A 61 -11.46 19.76 -3.57
CA VAL A 61 -11.12 19.75 -5.00
C VAL A 61 -11.15 18.30 -5.54
N VAL A 62 -10.49 17.36 -4.85
CA VAL A 62 -10.47 15.95 -5.26
C VAL A 62 -11.90 15.37 -5.30
N TYR A 63 -12.74 15.68 -4.32
CA TYR A 63 -14.13 15.25 -4.29
C TYR A 63 -14.94 15.85 -5.46
N THR A 64 -14.77 17.14 -5.72
CA THR A 64 -15.45 17.83 -6.82
C THR A 64 -15.05 17.24 -8.17
N VAL A 65 -13.75 17.02 -8.40
CA VAL A 65 -13.23 16.37 -9.60
C VAL A 65 -13.81 14.96 -9.75
N ALA A 66 -13.81 14.15 -8.67
CA ALA A 66 -14.39 12.82 -8.69
C ALA A 66 -15.89 12.82 -9.06
N ASN A 67 -16.64 13.85 -8.64
CA ASN A 67 -18.05 14.01 -8.99
C ASN A 67 -18.31 14.37 -10.46
N CYS A 68 -17.33 14.98 -11.14
CA CYS A 68 -17.44 15.30 -12.56
C CYS A 68 -17.35 14.06 -13.46
N PHE A 69 -16.77 12.96 -12.97
CA PHE A 69 -16.66 11.73 -13.74
C PHE A 69 -17.91 10.86 -13.61
N ASN A 70 -18.52 10.54 -14.75
CA ASN A 70 -19.67 9.64 -14.81
C ASN A 70 -19.33 8.40 -15.63
N PHE A 71 -19.00 7.30 -14.93
CA PHE A 71 -18.60 6.06 -15.57
C PHE A 71 -19.81 5.14 -15.81
N LYS A 72 -20.23 5.01 -17.08
CA LYS A 72 -21.29 4.05 -17.47
C LYS A 72 -20.90 2.59 -17.14
N ASN A 73 -19.62 2.24 -17.26
CA ASN A 73 -19.08 0.91 -16.94
C ASN A 73 -17.89 1.02 -15.98
N SER A 74 -18.19 1.25 -14.70
CA SER A 74 -17.16 1.52 -13.67
C SER A 74 -16.08 0.44 -13.57
N LYS A 75 -16.42 -0.86 -13.77
CA LYS A 75 -15.47 -1.95 -13.68
C LYS A 75 -14.39 -1.90 -14.78
N LYS A 76 -14.82 -1.79 -16.05
CA LYS A 76 -13.86 -1.72 -17.19
C LYS A 76 -13.01 -0.45 -17.10
N THR A 77 -13.63 0.68 -16.78
CA THR A 77 -12.91 1.94 -16.62
C THR A 77 -11.86 1.86 -15.53
N MET A 78 -12.17 1.25 -14.38
CA MET A 78 -11.21 1.12 -13.29
C MET A 78 -10.06 0.17 -13.61
N ILE A 79 -10.27 -0.87 -14.43
CA ILE A 79 -9.17 -1.69 -14.94
C ILE A 79 -8.21 -0.83 -15.77
N VAL A 80 -8.74 -0.04 -16.73
CA VAL A 80 -7.92 0.83 -17.57
C VAL A 80 -7.17 1.87 -16.73
N VAL A 81 -7.85 2.52 -15.78
CA VAL A 81 -7.24 3.51 -14.88
C VAL A 81 -6.13 2.88 -14.03
N SER A 82 -6.34 1.65 -13.52
CA SER A 82 -5.32 0.95 -12.75
C SER A 82 -4.11 0.53 -13.60
N ILE A 83 -4.33 0.18 -14.87
CA ILE A 83 -3.24 -0.08 -15.83
C ILE A 83 -2.45 1.22 -16.09
N LEU A 84 -3.13 2.34 -16.32
CA LEU A 84 -2.47 3.63 -16.51
C LEU A 84 -1.69 4.04 -15.25
N PHE A 85 -2.25 3.80 -14.08
CA PHE A 85 -1.57 4.05 -12.81
C PHE A 85 -0.33 3.16 -12.61
N PHE A 86 -0.40 1.90 -13.01
CA PHE A 86 0.77 1.02 -13.03
C PHE A 86 1.90 1.59 -13.90
N PHE A 87 1.59 2.01 -15.15
CA PHE A 87 2.59 2.60 -16.04
C PHE A 87 3.12 3.94 -15.53
N LEU A 88 2.28 4.75 -14.89
CA LEU A 88 2.73 5.98 -14.23
C LEU A 88 3.74 5.68 -13.13
N ASN A 89 3.47 4.70 -12.27
CA ASN A 89 4.40 4.27 -11.24
C ASN A 89 5.71 3.73 -11.85
N LEU A 90 5.64 2.93 -12.91
CA LEU A 90 6.83 2.46 -13.61
C LEU A 90 7.67 3.62 -14.17
N PHE A 91 7.03 4.62 -14.75
CA PHE A 91 7.70 5.81 -15.23
C PHE A 91 8.39 6.57 -14.09
N CYS A 92 7.70 6.77 -12.96
CA CYS A 92 8.27 7.41 -11.79
C CYS A 92 9.47 6.62 -11.24
N VAL A 93 9.30 5.31 -11.08
CA VAL A 93 10.36 4.43 -10.58
C VAL A 93 11.56 4.41 -11.52
N TYR A 94 11.35 4.31 -12.82
CA TYR A 94 12.44 4.31 -13.80
C TYR A 94 13.30 5.57 -13.72
N ASN A 95 12.69 6.73 -13.48
CA ASN A 95 13.40 8.00 -13.42
C ASN A 95 13.97 8.35 -12.04
N TYR A 96 13.38 7.81 -10.97
CA TYR A 96 13.66 8.26 -9.60
C TYR A 96 14.01 7.14 -8.63
N TYR A 97 14.26 5.91 -9.12
CA TYR A 97 14.69 4.85 -8.20
C TYR A 97 16.07 5.18 -7.60
N PHE A 98 16.27 4.78 -6.38
CA PHE A 98 17.56 4.95 -5.71
C PHE A 98 17.82 3.79 -4.76
N TYR A 99 19.10 3.53 -4.56
CA TYR A 99 19.56 2.48 -3.67
C TYR A 99 19.70 3.05 -2.26
N THR A 100 19.06 2.41 -1.28
CA THR A 100 19.18 2.80 0.13
C THR A 100 20.19 1.92 0.83
N GLY A 101 20.92 2.46 1.80
CA GLY A 101 21.86 1.71 2.62
C GLY A 101 21.24 1.03 3.87
N TRP A 102 19.89 0.91 3.92
CA TRP A 102 19.18 0.37 5.07
C TRP A 102 18.81 -1.12 4.86
N ASP A 103 17.83 -1.61 5.60
CA ASP A 103 17.30 -2.98 5.49
C ASP A 103 17.01 -3.41 4.06
N SER A 104 16.51 -2.51 3.23
CA SER A 104 16.31 -2.75 1.79
C SER A 104 17.59 -3.20 1.09
N SER A 105 18.75 -2.61 1.44
CA SER A 105 20.04 -2.99 0.89
C SER A 105 20.43 -4.44 1.27
N GLU A 106 20.21 -4.83 2.51
CA GLU A 106 20.51 -6.18 2.97
C GLU A 106 19.67 -7.23 2.23
N LEU A 107 18.38 -6.95 2.02
CA LEU A 107 17.48 -7.82 1.28
C LEU A 107 17.90 -7.96 -0.19
N ILE A 108 18.30 -6.86 -0.83
CA ILE A 108 18.74 -6.85 -2.21
C ILE A 108 20.08 -7.56 -2.37
N ASN A 109 21.03 -7.31 -1.45
CA ASN A 109 22.34 -7.96 -1.46
C ASN A 109 22.21 -9.47 -1.23
N PHE A 110 21.35 -9.90 -0.30
CA PHE A 110 21.04 -11.31 -0.11
C PHE A 110 20.47 -11.93 -1.40
N SER A 111 19.48 -11.28 -2.03
CA SER A 111 18.90 -11.76 -3.29
C SER A 111 19.93 -11.84 -4.42
N ASN A 112 20.91 -10.95 -4.42
CA ASN A 112 22.03 -10.97 -5.38
C ASN A 112 22.94 -12.16 -5.15
N SER A 113 23.30 -12.44 -3.89
CA SER A 113 24.13 -13.60 -3.52
C SER A 113 23.48 -14.91 -3.97
N TYR A 114 22.16 -15.01 -3.84
CA TYR A 114 21.41 -16.19 -4.26
C TYR A 114 21.55 -16.47 -5.75
N ILE A 115 21.45 -15.43 -6.61
CA ILE A 115 21.56 -15.58 -8.07
C ILE A 115 22.98 -15.95 -8.48
N HIS A 116 23.98 -15.33 -7.87
CA HIS A 116 25.39 -15.54 -8.20
C HIS A 116 26.03 -16.69 -7.43
N HIS A 117 25.25 -17.53 -6.74
CA HIS A 117 25.75 -18.64 -5.93
C HIS A 117 26.84 -18.25 -4.92
N GLN A 118 26.77 -17.03 -4.40
CA GLN A 118 27.67 -16.52 -3.39
C GLN A 118 27.26 -17.03 -2.00
N ASN A 119 28.19 -16.98 -1.04
CA ASN A 119 27.92 -17.48 0.29
C ASN A 119 26.89 -16.62 1.03
N ALA A 120 25.69 -17.16 1.28
CA ALA A 120 24.63 -16.49 2.01
C ALA A 120 24.90 -16.35 3.52
N ASN A 121 25.97 -16.99 4.06
CA ASN A 121 26.32 -16.94 5.48
C ASN A 121 26.65 -15.51 5.95
N ASP A 122 27.08 -14.63 5.05
CA ASP A 122 27.41 -13.24 5.36
C ASP A 122 26.20 -12.44 5.86
N TYR A 123 24.97 -12.90 5.55
CA TYR A 123 23.72 -12.26 5.97
C TYR A 123 23.09 -12.91 7.21
N GLN A 124 23.70 -13.96 7.77
CA GLN A 124 23.15 -14.70 8.89
C GLN A 124 22.96 -13.81 10.13
N TRP A 125 23.88 -12.88 10.37
CA TRP A 125 23.77 -11.91 11.48
C TRP A 125 22.56 -10.98 11.34
N TYR A 126 22.23 -10.57 10.10
CA TYR A 126 21.10 -9.70 9.83
C TYR A 126 19.78 -10.45 10.06
N PHE A 127 19.61 -11.62 9.45
CA PHE A 127 18.38 -12.40 9.59
C PHE A 127 18.20 -13.04 10.97
N SER A 128 19.27 -13.21 11.77
CA SER A 128 19.14 -13.59 13.16
C SER A 128 18.48 -12.51 14.02
N ARG A 129 18.64 -11.23 13.63
CA ARG A 129 18.00 -10.06 14.28
C ARG A 129 16.63 -9.74 13.70
N TYR A 130 16.48 -9.91 12.39
CA TYR A 130 15.29 -9.53 11.63
C TYR A 130 14.75 -10.71 10.82
N PRO A 131 14.31 -11.79 11.48
CA PRO A 131 13.85 -13.02 10.80
C PRO A 131 12.60 -12.79 9.94
N ASN A 132 11.79 -11.80 10.28
CA ASN A 132 10.63 -11.38 9.51
C ASN A 132 10.97 -10.91 8.08
N ASN A 133 12.18 -10.41 7.85
CA ASN A 133 12.63 -9.95 6.55
C ASN A 133 13.11 -11.09 5.63
N LEU A 134 13.35 -12.28 6.15
CA LEU A 134 13.83 -13.41 5.36
C LEU A 134 12.86 -13.80 4.25
N PHE A 135 11.57 -13.87 4.56
CA PHE A 135 10.55 -14.21 3.58
C PHE A 135 10.51 -13.22 2.41
N LEU A 136 10.65 -11.92 2.69
CA LEU A 136 10.72 -10.90 1.64
C LEU A 136 12.00 -11.02 0.81
N ALA A 137 13.12 -11.32 1.44
CA ALA A 137 14.40 -11.56 0.76
C ALA A 137 14.32 -12.75 -0.21
N GLU A 138 13.63 -13.82 0.17
CA GLU A 138 13.34 -14.97 -0.68
C GLU A 138 12.46 -14.58 -1.88
N ILE A 139 11.42 -13.77 -1.66
CA ILE A 139 10.59 -13.24 -2.75
C ILE A 139 11.44 -12.42 -3.72
N PHE A 140 12.32 -11.55 -3.22
CA PHE A 140 13.24 -10.78 -4.07
C PHE A 140 14.16 -11.69 -4.87
N SER A 141 14.68 -12.75 -4.24
CA SER A 141 15.53 -13.75 -4.90
C SER A 141 14.80 -14.45 -6.03
N ILE A 142 13.55 -14.85 -5.81
CA ILE A 142 12.71 -15.49 -6.85
C ILE A 142 12.44 -14.53 -8.01
N ILE A 143 12.06 -13.28 -7.73
CA ILE A 143 11.77 -12.28 -8.78
C ILE A 143 13.03 -12.04 -9.63
N ARG A 144 14.17 -11.85 -8.99
CA ARG A 144 15.44 -11.63 -9.68
C ARG A 144 15.90 -12.85 -10.46
N PHE A 145 15.78 -14.04 -9.87
CA PHE A 145 16.08 -15.30 -10.56
C PHE A 145 15.26 -15.47 -11.83
N VAL A 146 13.96 -15.17 -11.77
CA VAL A 146 13.10 -15.20 -12.96
C VAL A 146 13.57 -14.15 -13.98
N ALA A 147 13.80 -12.91 -13.56
CA ALA A 147 14.29 -11.84 -14.44
C ALA A 147 15.61 -12.21 -15.11
N HIS A 148 16.55 -12.76 -14.35
CA HIS A 148 17.84 -13.25 -14.87
C HIS A 148 17.65 -14.29 -15.97
N ASN A 149 16.83 -15.33 -15.72
CA ASN A 149 16.63 -16.44 -16.66
C ASN A 149 15.88 -16.05 -17.94
N ILE A 150 15.08 -14.98 -17.92
CA ILE A 150 14.42 -14.45 -19.12
C ILE A 150 15.25 -13.39 -19.85
N GLY A 151 16.50 -13.16 -19.44
CA GLY A 151 17.45 -12.30 -20.14
C GLY A 151 17.51 -10.83 -19.67
N PHE A 152 16.88 -10.49 -18.53
CA PHE A 152 16.94 -9.14 -17.95
C PHE A 152 18.08 -9.02 -16.92
N HIS A 153 19.29 -9.44 -17.25
CA HIS A 153 20.43 -9.49 -16.33
C HIS A 153 20.81 -8.13 -15.72
N ASP A 154 20.71 -7.04 -16.50
CA ASP A 154 21.04 -5.69 -16.03
C ASP A 154 19.88 -5.00 -15.32
N TYR A 155 18.67 -5.58 -15.37
CA TYR A 155 17.43 -4.97 -14.88
C TYR A 155 16.76 -5.77 -13.75
N GLU A 156 17.48 -6.68 -13.13
CA GLU A 156 16.93 -7.55 -12.06
C GLU A 156 16.37 -6.75 -10.88
N TYR A 157 17.06 -5.68 -10.48
CA TYR A 157 16.58 -4.77 -9.45
C TYR A 157 15.27 -4.08 -9.86
N PHE A 158 15.20 -3.65 -11.12
CA PHE A 158 14.00 -3.03 -11.66
C PHE A 158 12.81 -4.01 -11.75
N ALA A 159 13.09 -5.30 -11.88
CA ALA A 159 12.04 -6.32 -11.85
C ALA A 159 11.32 -6.35 -10.48
N ILE A 160 12.05 -6.21 -9.37
CA ILE A 160 11.44 -6.11 -8.02
C ILE A 160 10.52 -4.89 -7.94
N LEU A 161 11.00 -3.73 -8.40
CA LEU A 161 10.22 -2.49 -8.40
C LEU A 161 9.00 -2.58 -9.34
N THR A 162 9.12 -3.30 -10.45
CA THR A 162 7.99 -3.57 -11.36
C THR A 162 6.89 -4.36 -10.67
N VAL A 163 7.24 -5.41 -9.92
CA VAL A 163 6.28 -6.18 -9.12
C VAL A 163 5.65 -5.29 -8.05
N GLN A 164 6.43 -4.46 -7.37
CA GLN A 164 5.92 -3.50 -6.38
C GLN A 164 4.91 -2.52 -6.98
N CYS A 165 5.21 -1.94 -8.16
CA CYS A 165 4.27 -1.07 -8.89
C CYS A 165 2.97 -1.81 -9.26
N PHE A 166 3.07 -3.06 -9.69
CA PHE A 166 1.92 -3.90 -10.00
C PHE A 166 1.04 -4.12 -8.75
N LEU A 167 1.64 -4.52 -7.63
CA LEU A 167 0.93 -4.73 -6.36
C LEU A 167 0.24 -3.45 -5.88
N ASN A 168 0.92 -2.30 -6.03
CA ASN A 168 0.36 -0.99 -5.70
C ASN A 168 -0.87 -0.65 -6.56
N ALA A 169 -0.81 -0.89 -7.87
CA ALA A 169 -1.95 -0.67 -8.77
C ALA A 169 -3.13 -1.61 -8.46
N VAL A 170 -2.86 -2.88 -8.14
CA VAL A 170 -3.88 -3.85 -7.71
C VAL A 170 -4.49 -3.41 -6.39
N THR A 171 -3.70 -2.92 -5.44
CA THR A 171 -4.21 -2.41 -4.15
C THR A 171 -5.21 -1.27 -4.38
N GLY A 172 -4.89 -0.29 -5.22
CA GLY A 172 -5.82 0.78 -5.58
C GLY A 172 -7.11 0.27 -6.20
N TYR A 173 -7.02 -0.69 -7.13
CA TYR A 173 -8.18 -1.33 -7.74
C TYR A 173 -9.07 -2.02 -6.70
N LEU A 174 -8.49 -2.77 -5.77
CA LEU A 174 -9.22 -3.45 -4.70
C LEU A 174 -9.90 -2.45 -3.76
N LEU A 175 -9.20 -1.37 -3.38
CA LEU A 175 -9.75 -0.30 -2.54
C LEU A 175 -10.98 0.34 -3.18
N PHE A 176 -10.94 0.65 -4.49
CA PHE A 176 -12.11 1.16 -5.20
C PHE A 176 -13.32 0.22 -5.03
N HIS A 177 -13.12 -1.08 -5.23
CA HIS A 177 -14.21 -2.07 -5.12
C HIS A 177 -14.71 -2.28 -3.70
N ILE A 178 -13.83 -2.21 -2.70
CA ILE A 178 -14.20 -2.25 -1.28
C ILE A 178 -15.09 -1.05 -0.94
N ILE A 179 -14.67 0.17 -1.30
CA ILE A 179 -15.42 1.39 -1.04
C ILE A 179 -16.77 1.36 -1.76
N LYS A 180 -16.78 0.89 -3.01
CA LYS A 180 -18.03 0.74 -3.76
C LYS A 180 -19.01 -0.24 -3.10
N TYR A 181 -18.50 -1.32 -2.56
CA TYR A 181 -19.33 -2.28 -1.83
C TYR A 181 -19.89 -1.68 -0.52
N LEU A 182 -19.10 -0.88 0.18
CA LEU A 182 -19.49 -0.32 1.47
C LEU A 182 -20.49 0.83 1.35
N PHE A 183 -20.34 1.67 0.32
CA PHE A 183 -21.13 2.90 0.16
C PHE A 183 -22.14 2.83 -0.99
N ASP A 184 -22.06 1.82 -1.86
CA ASP A 184 -22.85 1.63 -3.09
C ASP A 184 -22.83 2.89 -4.01
N ASP A 185 -21.77 3.68 -3.91
CA ASP A 185 -21.60 4.91 -4.68
C ASP A 185 -20.27 4.90 -5.44
N THR A 186 -20.36 5.05 -6.76
CA THR A 186 -19.18 5.05 -7.64
C THR A 186 -18.36 6.33 -7.48
N LYS A 187 -18.96 7.47 -7.15
CA LYS A 187 -18.26 8.74 -6.98
C LYS A 187 -17.43 8.74 -5.69
N ILE A 188 -18.02 8.25 -4.60
CA ILE A 188 -17.30 8.06 -3.33
C ILE A 188 -16.14 7.06 -3.52
N SER A 189 -16.36 6.00 -4.30
CA SER A 189 -15.32 5.01 -4.60
C SER A 189 -14.18 5.59 -5.42
N LEU A 190 -14.52 6.43 -6.41
CA LEU A 190 -13.51 7.13 -7.21
C LEU A 190 -12.74 8.15 -6.35
N PHE A 191 -13.44 8.90 -5.49
CA PHE A 191 -12.81 9.82 -4.55
C PHE A 191 -11.77 9.07 -3.68
N GLY A 192 -12.16 7.95 -3.07
CA GLY A 192 -11.25 7.15 -2.25
C GLY A 192 -10.06 6.58 -3.04
N TYR A 193 -10.29 6.16 -4.29
CA TYR A 193 -9.20 5.73 -5.18
C TYR A 193 -8.21 6.86 -5.47
N VAL A 194 -8.71 8.06 -5.83
CA VAL A 194 -7.85 9.22 -6.12
C VAL A 194 -7.06 9.64 -4.88
N VAL A 195 -7.70 9.66 -3.71
CA VAL A 195 -7.01 9.92 -2.44
C VAL A 195 -5.89 8.91 -2.20
N TYR A 196 -6.16 7.61 -2.40
CA TYR A 196 -5.13 6.59 -2.31
C TYR A 196 -3.97 6.84 -3.27
N VAL A 197 -4.24 7.10 -4.55
CA VAL A 197 -3.22 7.38 -5.58
C VAL A 197 -2.35 8.56 -5.16
N LEU A 198 -2.95 9.66 -4.71
CA LEU A 198 -2.22 10.89 -4.40
C LEU A 198 -1.44 10.82 -3.07
N LEU A 199 -1.95 10.12 -2.06
CA LEU A 199 -1.33 10.09 -0.72
C LEU A 199 -0.41 8.89 -0.49
N ALA A 200 -0.71 7.75 -1.10
CA ALA A 200 0.04 6.51 -0.90
C ALA A 200 0.63 5.96 -2.21
N GLY A 201 -0.15 6.03 -3.27
CA GLY A 201 0.16 5.36 -4.53
C GLY A 201 1.31 5.98 -5.32
N ILE A 202 1.51 7.31 -5.25
CA ILE A 202 2.63 8.04 -5.88
C ILE A 202 3.62 8.50 -4.78
N SER A 203 3.79 7.68 -3.76
CA SER A 203 4.76 7.96 -2.70
C SER A 203 6.19 7.74 -3.19
N PRO A 204 7.19 8.52 -2.73
CA PRO A 204 8.59 8.23 -2.99
C PRO A 204 9.03 6.83 -2.56
N TRP A 205 8.34 6.22 -1.61
CA TRP A 205 8.58 4.86 -1.15
C TRP A 205 8.34 3.79 -2.22
N ILE A 206 7.60 4.10 -3.30
CA ILE A 206 7.42 3.18 -4.42
C ILE A 206 8.74 2.94 -5.19
N SER A 207 9.69 3.87 -5.08
CA SER A 207 11.00 3.80 -5.73
C SER A 207 12.04 3.00 -4.93
N ILE A 208 11.66 2.50 -3.76
CA ILE A 208 12.50 1.68 -2.89
C ILE A 208 11.81 0.34 -2.68
N PRO A 209 12.47 -0.79 -3.00
CA PRO A 209 11.90 -2.10 -2.72
C PRO A 209 11.92 -2.35 -1.20
N TYR A 210 10.75 -2.27 -0.61
CA TYR A 210 10.60 -2.42 0.84
C TYR A 210 9.31 -3.15 1.20
N SER A 211 9.34 -3.78 2.37
CA SER A 211 8.23 -4.60 2.86
C SER A 211 6.91 -3.86 2.95
N ASP A 212 6.92 -2.59 3.39
CA ASP A 212 5.69 -1.82 3.61
C ASP A 212 4.94 -1.57 2.31
N SER A 213 5.67 -1.22 1.24
CA SER A 213 5.09 -1.00 -0.08
C SER A 213 4.53 -2.29 -0.68
N MET A 214 5.21 -3.43 -0.48
CA MET A 214 4.75 -4.73 -0.99
C MET A 214 3.66 -5.35 -0.12
N ALA A 215 3.71 -5.16 1.20
CA ALA A 215 2.74 -5.78 2.11
C ALA A 215 1.36 -5.12 2.08
N LEU A 216 1.23 -3.89 1.59
CA LEU A 216 -0.03 -3.13 1.58
C LEU A 216 -1.17 -3.85 0.86
N ILE A 217 -0.85 -4.72 -0.10
CA ILE A 217 -1.86 -5.52 -0.79
C ILE A 217 -2.55 -6.53 0.12
N PHE A 218 -1.85 -7.13 1.10
CA PHE A 218 -2.40 -8.23 1.89
C PHE A 218 -3.61 -7.81 2.75
N PRO A 219 -3.57 -6.76 3.59
CA PRO A 219 -4.73 -6.33 4.34
C PRO A 219 -5.88 -5.91 3.43
N THR A 220 -5.57 -5.29 2.28
CA THR A 220 -6.59 -4.88 1.30
C THR A 220 -7.23 -6.09 0.64
N LEU A 221 -6.45 -7.09 0.25
CA LEU A 221 -6.93 -8.33 -0.35
C LEU A 221 -7.75 -9.16 0.64
N ILE A 222 -7.32 -9.27 1.90
CA ILE A 222 -8.06 -9.92 2.97
C ILE A 222 -9.44 -9.29 3.12
N LEU A 223 -9.52 -7.97 3.22
CA LEU A 223 -10.78 -7.25 3.35
C LEU A 223 -11.67 -7.45 2.12
N TYR A 224 -11.10 -7.36 0.92
CA TYR A 224 -11.82 -7.59 -0.33
C TYR A 224 -12.41 -9.00 -0.39
N LEU A 225 -11.61 -10.02 -0.10
CA LEU A 225 -12.03 -11.42 -0.09
C LEU A 225 -13.10 -11.68 0.98
N TYR A 226 -12.90 -11.15 2.19
CA TYR A 226 -13.87 -11.27 3.27
C TYR A 226 -15.25 -10.71 2.89
N ILE A 227 -15.28 -9.49 2.35
CA ILE A 227 -16.52 -8.82 1.92
C ILE A 227 -17.25 -9.65 0.86
N HIS A 228 -16.52 -10.15 -0.15
CA HIS A 228 -17.13 -10.90 -1.25
C HIS A 228 -17.50 -12.32 -0.85
N ASN A 229 -16.82 -12.92 0.12
CA ASN A 229 -17.12 -14.26 0.60
C ASN A 229 -18.30 -14.33 1.57
N LYS A 230 -18.67 -13.21 2.20
CA LYS A 230 -19.77 -13.16 3.18
C LYS A 230 -21.08 -13.75 2.66
N LYS A 231 -21.35 -13.63 1.35
CA LYS A 231 -22.54 -14.20 0.71
C LYS A 231 -22.37 -15.65 0.25
N LYS A 232 -21.15 -16.06 -0.14
CA LYS A 232 -20.87 -17.38 -0.75
C LYS A 232 -20.38 -18.40 0.26
N ASN A 233 -19.80 -17.94 1.37
CA ASN A 233 -19.20 -18.75 2.45
C ASN A 233 -18.29 -19.87 1.93
N SER A 234 -17.46 -19.57 0.92
CA SER A 234 -16.55 -20.51 0.29
C SER A 234 -15.36 -20.83 1.19
N MET A 235 -15.14 -22.11 1.50
CA MET A 235 -14.02 -22.58 2.29
C MET A 235 -12.66 -22.25 1.64
N LEU A 236 -12.60 -22.33 0.31
CA LEU A 236 -11.40 -21.97 -0.45
C LEU A 236 -11.00 -20.49 -0.22
N VAL A 237 -11.98 -19.58 -0.18
CA VAL A 237 -11.69 -18.16 0.08
C VAL A 237 -11.22 -17.95 1.50
N TRP A 238 -11.76 -18.67 2.48
CA TRP A 238 -11.25 -18.63 3.87
C TRP A 238 -9.81 -19.13 3.97
N PHE A 239 -9.47 -20.17 3.22
CA PHE A 239 -8.08 -20.65 3.12
C PHE A 239 -7.15 -19.55 2.56
N PHE A 240 -7.54 -18.87 1.47
CA PHE A 240 -6.74 -17.76 0.92
C PHE A 240 -6.64 -16.55 1.87
N ILE A 241 -7.68 -16.22 2.62
CA ILE A 241 -7.63 -15.20 3.67
C ILE A 241 -6.59 -15.58 4.73
N GLY A 242 -6.61 -16.84 5.19
CA GLY A 242 -5.61 -17.35 6.12
C GLY A 242 -4.19 -17.24 5.57
N LEU A 243 -3.98 -17.67 4.33
CA LEU A 243 -2.68 -17.57 3.65
C LEU A 243 -2.20 -16.11 3.55
N CYS A 244 -3.05 -15.19 3.11
CA CYS A 244 -2.72 -13.77 3.04
C CYS A 244 -2.40 -13.19 4.43
N SER A 245 -3.09 -13.63 5.47
CA SER A 245 -2.83 -13.19 6.84
C SER A 245 -1.46 -13.64 7.35
N THR A 246 -1.05 -14.87 7.03
CA THR A 246 0.28 -15.38 7.42
C THR A 246 1.41 -14.71 6.65
N VAL A 247 1.23 -14.47 5.35
CA VAL A 247 2.22 -13.82 4.48
C VAL A 247 2.34 -12.33 4.77
N GLY A 248 1.23 -11.66 5.06
CA GLY A 248 1.21 -10.22 5.38
C GLY A 248 1.59 -9.89 6.82
N TYR A 249 1.73 -10.90 7.69
CA TYR A 249 2.16 -10.71 9.08
C TYR A 249 3.70 -10.60 9.14
N LYS A 250 4.16 -9.50 9.70
CA LYS A 250 5.60 -9.23 9.93
C LYS A 250 6.01 -9.60 11.33
#